data_dcbe5857ce474f70eaa757933dcef8ef
#
_entry.id   dcbe5857ce474f70eaa757933dcef8ef
#
_cell.length_a   1.000
_cell.length_b   1.000
_cell.length_c   1.000
_cell.angle_alpha   90.00
_cell.angle_beta   90.00
_cell.angle_gamma   90.00
#
_symmetry.space_group_name_H-M   'P 1'
#
loop_
_entity.id
_entity.type
_entity.pdbx_description
1 polymer ?
#
loop_
_entity_poly.entity_id
_entity_poly.type
_entity_poly.pdbx_seq_one_letter_code
_entity_poly.pdbx_strand_id
1 'polypeptide(L)'
;MRIIPSILGAAVLTVIVLAAFMMRAPEPPPADSSARMATAAEAYMGTLGSAERDRGTWALDAEQRFDWHFVPWERYGVRLKDMNPEQRTVAHGLLQSALSSQGYLKATGVMQLEGILGQIEDRPDRRDPEDYYFNVFGTPSESGAWAWRFEGHHISMNFTSAGSGPPSVTPAFMGSNPHVVGEGPNAGRRLLGAEEDLARDLMALLTDAQLQRVIIEAEAPRDIVTGNARIVELDEFEGLPVSEMNDEQRQALMHVIEEYLNNAVADIADAEMDRIHEAGLENLHFAWAGSTERGEGHYYRIHGPTVLIEYDNVQGGANHVHSVWRDPSNDFGDDLLRRHYEEAEHH
;
A
#
# COMPACT_ATOMS: atom_id res chain seq x y z
N MET A 1 93.71 -13.01 -16.56
CA MET A 1 92.37 -12.47 -16.90
C MET A 1 91.33 -13.37 -16.20
N ARG A 2 90.90 -13.00 -15.00
CA ARG A 2 89.95 -13.75 -14.21
C ARG A 2 88.66 -13.00 -14.05
N ILE A 3 87.58 -13.59 -14.52
CA ILE A 3 86.23 -13.04 -14.46
C ILE A 3 85.60 -13.48 -13.14
N ILE A 4 85.16 -12.53 -12.35
CA ILE A 4 84.40 -12.77 -11.10
C ILE A 4 82.90 -12.62 -11.43
N PRO A 5 82.04 -13.57 -11.11
CA PRO A 5 80.61 -13.37 -11.27
C PRO A 5 80.02 -12.71 -10.03
N SER A 6 79.26 -11.63 -10.29
CA SER A 6 78.44 -10.95 -9.27
C SER A 6 77.18 -11.74 -8.96
N ILE A 7 76.97 -12.02 -7.69
CA ILE A 7 75.73 -12.64 -7.17
C ILE A 7 74.76 -11.52 -6.82
N LEU A 8 73.69 -11.40 -7.60
CA LEU A 8 72.55 -10.57 -7.23
C LEU A 8 71.65 -11.34 -6.28
N GLY A 9 71.61 -10.89 -5.04
CA GLY A 9 70.66 -11.41 -4.04
C GLY A 9 69.28 -10.80 -4.29
N ALA A 10 68.30 -11.63 -4.61
CA ALA A 10 66.88 -11.22 -4.67
C ALA A 10 66.30 -11.27 -3.26
N ALA A 11 65.96 -10.13 -2.68
CA ALA A 11 65.20 -10.02 -1.46
C ALA A 11 63.73 -10.22 -1.78
N VAL A 12 63.15 -11.35 -1.35
CA VAL A 12 61.72 -11.62 -1.42
C VAL A 12 61.03 -10.90 -0.23
N LEU A 13 60.33 -9.83 -0.54
CA LEU A 13 59.51 -9.13 0.44
C LEU A 13 58.16 -9.85 0.59
N THR A 14 58.02 -10.63 1.67
CA THR A 14 56.74 -11.30 2.00
C THR A 14 55.83 -10.28 2.66
N VAL A 15 54.85 -9.77 1.92
CA VAL A 15 53.77 -8.92 2.49
C VAL A 15 52.74 -9.83 3.14
N ILE A 16 52.74 -9.86 4.46
CA ILE A 16 51.66 -10.52 5.23
C ILE A 16 50.46 -9.54 5.28
N VAL A 17 49.46 -9.81 4.46
CA VAL A 17 48.16 -9.13 4.55
C VAL A 17 47.39 -9.76 5.72
N LEU A 18 47.41 -9.14 6.89
CA LEU A 18 46.47 -9.44 7.97
C LEU A 18 45.10 -8.97 7.58
N ALA A 19 44.26 -9.86 7.04
CA ALA A 19 42.82 -9.59 6.91
C ALA A 19 42.23 -9.62 8.33
N ALA A 20 42.07 -8.43 8.93
CA ALA A 20 41.26 -8.27 10.12
C ALA A 20 39.79 -8.54 9.74
N PHE A 21 39.33 -9.76 9.97
CA PHE A 21 37.89 -10.07 10.02
C PHE A 21 37.35 -9.29 11.22
N MET A 22 36.87 -8.05 10.99
CA MET A 22 35.97 -7.40 11.92
C MET A 22 34.72 -8.27 11.97
N MET A 23 34.55 -9.05 13.03
CA MET A 23 33.28 -9.65 13.38
C MET A 23 32.30 -8.45 13.57
N ARG A 24 31.52 -8.15 12.52
CA ARG A 24 30.40 -7.25 12.63
C ARG A 24 29.47 -7.93 13.64
N ALA A 25 29.13 -7.23 14.72
CA ALA A 25 28.10 -7.73 15.63
C ALA A 25 26.86 -8.06 14.75
N PRO A 26 26.16 -9.16 14.99
CA PRO A 26 24.95 -9.44 14.29
C PRO A 26 24.08 -8.19 14.38
N GLU A 27 23.63 -7.69 13.24
CA GLU A 27 22.64 -6.60 13.24
C GLU A 27 21.48 -7.08 14.11
N PRO A 28 20.96 -6.23 15.03
CA PRO A 28 19.75 -6.59 15.75
C PRO A 28 18.68 -6.96 14.70
N PRO A 29 17.81 -7.94 14.98
CA PRO A 29 16.71 -8.26 14.09
C PRO A 29 15.99 -6.94 13.75
N PRO A 30 15.57 -6.74 12.50
CA PRO A 30 14.86 -5.53 12.14
C PRO A 30 13.71 -5.37 13.13
N ALA A 31 13.60 -4.17 13.74
CA ALA A 31 12.46 -3.86 14.58
C ALA A 31 11.17 -4.18 13.81
N ASP A 32 10.18 -4.74 14.47
CA ASP A 32 8.89 -5.01 13.84
C ASP A 32 8.27 -3.70 13.27
N SER A 33 7.31 -3.84 12.39
CA SER A 33 6.70 -2.69 11.72
C SER A 33 6.04 -1.73 12.70
N SER A 34 5.44 -2.22 13.79
CA SER A 34 4.84 -1.38 14.83
C SER A 34 5.87 -0.50 15.51
N ALA A 35 7.02 -1.04 15.92
CA ALA A 35 8.09 -0.27 16.54
C ALA A 35 8.71 0.74 15.56
N ARG A 36 8.91 0.34 14.29
CA ARG A 36 9.39 1.26 13.24
C ARG A 36 8.42 2.39 12.99
N MET A 37 7.12 2.10 12.89
CA MET A 37 6.07 3.12 12.72
C MET A 37 6.01 4.07 13.92
N ALA A 38 6.05 3.55 15.16
CA ALA A 38 6.00 4.37 16.35
C ALA A 38 7.19 5.34 16.39
N THR A 39 8.41 4.86 16.18
CA THR A 39 9.62 5.69 16.12
C THR A 39 9.52 6.77 15.03
N ALA A 40 9.06 6.40 13.83
CA ALA A 40 8.90 7.35 12.72
C ALA A 40 7.81 8.39 12.99
N ALA A 41 6.69 8.00 13.60
CA ALA A 41 5.60 8.89 13.96
C ALA A 41 6.01 9.85 15.10
N GLU A 42 6.76 9.38 16.09
CA GLU A 42 7.33 10.23 17.13
C GLU A 42 8.29 11.28 16.55
N ALA A 43 9.17 10.86 15.62
CA ALA A 43 10.07 11.77 14.91
C ALA A 43 9.28 12.82 14.12
N TYR A 44 8.25 12.41 13.38
CA TYR A 44 7.36 13.32 12.65
C TYR A 44 6.67 14.31 13.60
N MET A 45 6.01 13.79 14.64
CA MET A 45 5.33 14.60 15.65
C MET A 45 6.27 15.57 16.37
N GLY A 46 7.54 15.18 16.55
CA GLY A 46 8.58 16.02 17.16
C GLY A 46 8.89 17.30 16.38
N THR A 47 8.67 17.30 15.07
CA THR A 47 8.92 18.48 14.20
C THR A 47 7.74 19.43 14.09
N LEU A 48 6.53 19.03 14.55
CA LEU A 48 5.33 19.84 14.42
C LEU A 48 5.24 20.94 15.47
N GLY A 49 4.91 22.16 15.03
CA GLY A 49 4.50 23.25 15.89
C GLY A 49 3.09 23.07 16.46
N SER A 50 2.68 23.92 17.40
CA SER A 50 1.35 23.81 18.03
C SER A 50 0.19 23.87 17.02
N ALA A 51 0.23 24.83 16.11
CA ALA A 51 -0.82 24.99 15.09
C ALA A 51 -0.92 23.82 14.11
N GLU A 52 0.18 23.12 13.84
CA GLU A 52 0.21 21.91 13.00
C GLU A 52 -0.34 20.72 13.78
N ARG A 53 0.04 20.57 15.06
CA ARG A 53 -0.54 19.56 15.95
C ARG A 53 -2.05 19.72 16.09
N ASP A 54 -2.55 20.93 16.28
CA ASP A 54 -3.98 21.21 16.40
C ASP A 54 -4.78 20.81 15.14
N ARG A 55 -4.13 20.78 13.98
CA ARG A 55 -4.77 20.39 12.70
C ARG A 55 -4.62 18.92 12.35
N GLY A 56 -3.59 18.26 12.83
CA GLY A 56 -3.18 16.94 12.38
C GLY A 56 -3.13 15.87 13.46
N THR A 57 -3.54 16.17 14.70
CA THR A 57 -3.55 15.20 15.79
C THR A 57 -4.92 15.12 16.46
N TRP A 58 -5.38 13.92 16.71
CA TRP A 58 -6.73 13.62 17.15
C TRP A 58 -6.72 12.54 18.25
N ALA A 59 -7.79 12.43 19.01
CA ALA A 59 -8.02 11.24 19.84
C ALA A 59 -8.15 9.99 18.95
N LEU A 60 -7.80 8.82 19.44
CA LEU A 60 -7.84 7.58 18.67
C LEU A 60 -9.29 7.23 18.24
N ASP A 61 -10.27 7.58 19.04
CA ASP A 61 -11.70 7.37 18.81
C ASP A 61 -12.40 8.53 18.08
N ALA A 62 -11.65 9.55 17.63
CA ALA A 62 -12.20 10.69 16.93
C ALA A 62 -12.86 10.28 15.61
N GLU A 63 -14.00 10.91 15.28
CA GLU A 63 -14.74 10.64 14.05
C GLU A 63 -13.89 10.91 12.78
N GLN A 64 -12.98 11.88 12.85
CA GLN A 64 -12.03 12.19 11.78
C GLN A 64 -11.20 11.00 11.34
N ARG A 65 -11.00 9.99 12.20
CA ARG A 65 -10.28 8.76 11.87
C ARG A 65 -11.01 7.96 10.81
N PHE A 66 -12.32 8.00 10.78
CA PHE A 66 -13.18 7.24 9.88
C PHE A 66 -13.69 8.06 8.68
N ASP A 67 -13.50 9.39 8.72
CA ASP A 67 -13.84 10.31 7.63
C ASP A 67 -12.67 10.37 6.63
N TRP A 68 -12.58 9.32 5.82
CA TRP A 68 -11.55 9.17 4.80
C TRP A 68 -12.15 9.29 3.40
N HIS A 69 -11.36 9.84 2.50
CA HIS A 69 -11.77 9.93 1.12
C HIS A 69 -10.63 10.13 0.10
N PHE A 70 -10.91 9.87 -1.18
CA PHE A 70 -9.96 9.90 -2.29
C PHE A 70 -10.29 10.94 -3.37
N VAL A 71 -11.37 11.71 -3.20
CA VAL A 71 -11.76 12.79 -4.13
C VAL A 71 -11.02 14.10 -3.80
N PRO A 72 -10.93 15.09 -4.72
CA PRO A 72 -10.15 16.32 -4.52
C PRO A 72 -10.91 17.34 -3.63
N TRP A 73 -11.09 17.01 -2.36
CA TRP A 73 -11.73 17.85 -1.35
C TRP A 73 -10.72 18.33 -0.32
N GLU A 74 -11.11 19.35 0.45
CA GLU A 74 -10.38 19.80 1.63
C GLU A 74 -10.36 18.71 2.71
N ARG A 75 -9.23 18.55 3.38
CA ARG A 75 -8.99 17.47 4.35
C ARG A 75 -8.44 18.00 5.66
N TYR A 76 -8.63 17.20 6.70
CA TYR A 76 -7.91 17.36 7.95
C TYR A 76 -6.43 16.99 7.78
N GLY A 77 -5.60 17.47 8.69
CA GLY A 77 -4.21 17.05 8.76
C GLY A 77 -3.18 18.13 8.46
N VAL A 78 -1.92 17.75 8.58
CA VAL A 78 -0.79 18.60 8.19
C VAL A 78 -0.48 18.35 6.73
N ARG A 79 -0.63 19.37 5.90
CA ARG A 79 -0.44 19.27 4.47
C ARG A 79 1.03 19.29 4.10
N LEU A 80 1.46 18.37 3.23
CA LEU A 80 2.84 18.23 2.78
C LEU A 80 3.39 19.53 2.17
N LYS A 81 2.57 20.26 1.41
CA LYS A 81 2.91 21.56 0.82
C LYS A 81 3.35 22.59 1.86
N ASP A 82 2.75 22.58 3.05
CA ASP A 82 3.01 23.55 4.10
C ASP A 82 4.22 23.17 4.98
N MET A 83 4.77 21.96 4.81
CA MET A 83 5.89 21.45 5.59
C MET A 83 7.21 22.06 5.14
N ASN A 84 8.08 22.32 6.09
CA ASN A 84 9.48 22.66 5.82
C ASN A 84 10.29 21.41 5.39
N PRO A 85 11.53 21.55 4.89
CA PRO A 85 12.31 20.40 4.39
C PRO A 85 12.55 19.29 5.43
N GLU A 86 12.74 19.62 6.72
CA GLU A 86 12.90 18.64 7.78
C GLU A 86 11.62 17.86 8.02
N GLN A 87 10.49 18.55 8.15
CA GLN A 87 9.16 17.95 8.30
C GLN A 87 8.83 17.00 7.14
N ARG A 88 9.11 17.41 5.90
CA ARG A 88 8.92 16.55 4.71
C ARG A 88 9.75 15.28 4.79
N THR A 89 11.01 15.39 5.21
CA THR A 89 11.90 14.24 5.34
C THR A 89 11.35 13.22 6.32
N VAL A 90 10.91 13.64 7.51
CA VAL A 90 10.37 12.72 8.52
C VAL A 90 8.96 12.21 8.15
N ALA A 91 8.13 13.02 7.46
CA ALA A 91 6.84 12.59 6.95
C ALA A 91 6.99 11.46 5.89
N HIS A 92 7.95 11.59 4.97
CA HIS A 92 8.30 10.51 4.05
C HIS A 92 8.92 9.30 4.78
N GLY A 93 9.67 9.53 5.88
CA GLY A 93 10.16 8.47 6.75
C GLY A 93 9.01 7.68 7.40
N LEU A 94 7.92 8.35 7.79
CA LEU A 94 6.71 7.70 8.31
C LEU A 94 6.05 6.82 7.23
N LEU A 95 5.92 7.29 5.99
CA LEU A 95 5.44 6.45 4.89
C LEU A 95 6.31 5.20 4.70
N GLN A 96 7.63 5.35 4.69
CA GLN A 96 8.58 4.26 4.49
C GLN A 96 8.64 3.27 5.66
N SER A 97 8.13 3.64 6.85
CA SER A 97 8.08 2.73 7.99
C SER A 97 7.03 1.63 7.84
N ALA A 98 5.98 1.89 7.04
CA ALA A 98 4.86 0.98 6.82
C ALA A 98 4.77 0.47 5.37
N LEU A 99 5.26 1.23 4.39
CA LEU A 99 5.22 0.88 2.98
C LEU A 99 6.51 0.23 2.52
N SER A 100 6.38 -0.80 1.71
CA SER A 100 7.49 -1.37 0.94
C SER A 100 8.03 -0.36 -0.08
N SER A 101 9.13 -0.69 -0.75
CA SER A 101 9.62 0.12 -1.87
C SER A 101 8.57 0.26 -2.98
N GLN A 102 7.80 -0.81 -3.27
CA GLN A 102 6.70 -0.80 -4.23
C GLN A 102 5.60 0.16 -3.79
N GLY A 103 5.08 0.01 -2.57
CA GLY A 103 4.01 0.86 -2.04
C GLY A 103 4.41 2.33 -1.95
N TYR A 104 5.63 2.61 -1.52
CA TYR A 104 6.16 3.98 -1.47
C TYR A 104 6.27 4.61 -2.86
N LEU A 105 6.76 3.84 -3.87
CA LEU A 105 6.84 4.32 -5.25
C LEU A 105 5.45 4.53 -5.87
N LYS A 106 4.45 3.69 -5.54
CA LYS A 106 3.06 3.90 -5.96
C LYS A 106 2.48 5.16 -5.29
N ALA A 107 2.61 5.29 -3.96
CA ALA A 107 2.10 6.46 -3.25
C ALA A 107 2.68 7.78 -3.79
N THR A 108 4.01 7.87 -3.95
CA THR A 108 4.65 9.04 -4.55
C THR A 108 4.36 9.19 -6.04
N GLY A 109 4.08 8.08 -6.72
CA GLY A 109 3.63 8.05 -8.11
C GLY A 109 2.25 8.68 -8.31
N VAL A 110 1.30 8.44 -7.39
CA VAL A 110 -0.01 9.12 -7.37
C VAL A 110 0.16 10.63 -7.28
N MET A 111 1.01 11.10 -6.36
CA MET A 111 1.33 12.52 -6.21
C MET A 111 1.91 13.12 -7.51
N GLN A 112 2.82 12.40 -8.19
CA GLN A 112 3.37 12.84 -9.47
C GLN A 112 2.31 12.89 -10.58
N LEU A 113 1.38 11.93 -10.61
CA LEU A 113 0.28 11.90 -11.59
C LEU A 113 -0.66 13.08 -11.40
N GLU A 114 -0.88 13.57 -10.17
CA GLU A 114 -1.66 14.78 -9.92
C GLU A 114 -1.09 15.99 -10.67
N GLY A 115 0.24 16.18 -10.67
CA GLY A 115 0.88 17.22 -11.45
C GLY A 115 0.77 17.03 -12.97
N ILE A 116 0.79 15.78 -13.45
CA ILE A 116 0.57 15.46 -14.87
C ILE A 116 -0.89 15.74 -15.26
N LEU A 117 -1.83 15.33 -14.41
CA LEU A 117 -3.25 15.61 -14.59
C LEU A 117 -3.54 17.10 -14.66
N GLY A 118 -2.87 17.91 -13.82
CA GLY A 118 -2.96 19.36 -13.86
C GLY A 118 -2.54 19.96 -15.21
N GLN A 119 -1.53 19.37 -15.86
CA GLN A 119 -1.11 19.78 -17.21
C GLN A 119 -2.13 19.34 -18.27
N ILE A 120 -2.68 18.12 -18.17
CA ILE A 120 -3.68 17.59 -19.11
C ILE A 120 -4.96 18.41 -19.06
N GLU A 121 -5.42 18.77 -17.85
CA GLU A 121 -6.65 19.53 -17.63
C GLU A 121 -6.47 21.06 -17.81
N ASP A 122 -5.25 21.54 -18.01
CA ASP A 122 -4.89 22.98 -17.96
C ASP A 122 -5.33 23.66 -16.64
N ARG A 123 -5.15 22.94 -15.53
CA ARG A 123 -5.53 23.36 -14.17
C ARG A 123 -4.46 23.06 -13.12
N PRO A 124 -3.24 23.56 -13.31
CA PRO A 124 -2.13 23.29 -12.38
C PRO A 124 -2.35 23.90 -10.99
N ASP A 125 -3.27 24.87 -10.86
CA ASP A 125 -3.69 25.47 -9.59
C ASP A 125 -4.61 24.58 -8.75
N ARG A 126 -5.28 23.60 -9.37
CA ARG A 126 -6.20 22.66 -8.73
C ARG A 126 -5.60 21.25 -8.53
N ARG A 127 -4.52 20.96 -9.20
CA ARG A 127 -3.87 19.65 -9.25
C ARG A 127 -2.45 19.77 -8.70
N ASP A 128 -2.35 19.83 -7.38
CA ASP A 128 -1.08 20.05 -6.69
C ASP A 128 -0.47 18.74 -6.20
N PRO A 129 0.71 18.32 -6.69
CA PRO A 129 1.37 17.09 -6.26
C PRO A 129 1.80 17.08 -4.78
N GLU A 130 1.65 18.20 -4.07
CA GLU A 130 1.96 18.33 -2.65
C GLU A 130 0.70 18.56 -1.78
N ASP A 131 -0.52 18.45 -2.36
CA ASP A 131 -1.78 18.60 -1.63
C ASP A 131 -2.21 17.27 -0.99
N TYR A 132 -1.31 16.74 -0.13
CA TYR A 132 -1.46 15.49 0.59
C TYR A 132 -1.25 15.71 2.07
N TYR A 133 -1.99 14.97 2.90
CA TYR A 133 -2.20 15.28 4.31
C TYR A 133 -1.80 14.11 5.21
N PHE A 134 -1.19 14.43 6.35
CA PHE A 134 -0.87 13.48 7.40
C PHE A 134 -1.71 13.76 8.64
N ASN A 135 -2.35 12.72 9.16
CA ASN A 135 -3.10 12.73 10.41
C ASN A 135 -2.55 11.66 11.37
N VAL A 136 -2.48 11.97 12.65
CA VAL A 136 -2.13 11.02 13.71
C VAL A 136 -3.28 10.95 14.71
N PHE A 137 -3.69 9.76 15.10
CA PHE A 137 -4.80 9.47 16.00
C PHE A 137 -4.28 8.71 17.22
N GLY A 138 -4.49 9.27 18.43
CA GLY A 138 -3.88 8.77 19.63
C GLY A 138 -2.43 9.23 19.79
N THR A 139 -1.66 8.52 20.61
CA THR A 139 -0.25 8.79 20.86
C THR A 139 0.60 7.66 20.30
N PRO A 140 1.50 7.92 19.35
CA PRO A 140 2.42 6.90 18.84
C PRO A 140 3.13 6.18 19.99
N SER A 141 3.15 4.85 19.94
CA SER A 141 3.68 4.01 21.01
C SER A 141 4.03 2.62 20.47
N GLU A 142 5.09 2.02 20.98
CA GLU A 142 5.46 0.63 20.71
C GLU A 142 4.56 -0.37 21.43
N SER A 143 3.81 0.05 22.44
CA SER A 143 2.99 -0.83 23.30
C SER A 143 1.54 -0.43 23.42
N GLY A 144 1.15 0.74 22.93
CA GLY A 144 -0.20 1.28 23.02
C GLY A 144 -0.89 1.37 21.69
N ALA A 145 -2.22 1.51 21.71
CA ALA A 145 -3.03 1.67 20.53
C ALA A 145 -2.95 3.10 19.97
N TRP A 146 -2.68 3.23 18.69
CA TRP A 146 -2.67 4.49 17.95
C TRP A 146 -2.83 4.23 16.45
N ALA A 147 -3.09 5.29 15.69
CA ALA A 147 -3.26 5.18 14.24
C ALA A 147 -2.72 6.43 13.52
N TRP A 148 -2.57 6.32 12.21
CA TRP A 148 -2.27 7.47 11.35
C TRP A 148 -2.84 7.26 9.95
N ARG A 149 -3.01 8.35 9.22
CA ARG A 149 -3.50 8.34 7.84
C ARG A 149 -2.68 9.27 6.96
N PHE A 150 -2.39 8.82 5.76
CA PHE A 150 -1.88 9.62 4.64
C PHE A 150 -2.94 9.66 3.55
N GLU A 151 -3.38 10.84 3.18
CA GLU A 151 -4.45 10.99 2.21
C GLU A 151 -4.30 12.23 1.33
N GLY A 152 -4.91 12.17 0.16
CA GLY A 152 -5.03 13.24 -0.83
C GLY A 152 -5.90 12.79 -2.00
N HIS A 153 -5.91 13.52 -3.09
CA HIS A 153 -6.57 13.05 -4.29
C HIS A 153 -5.94 11.74 -4.77
N HIS A 154 -6.76 10.72 -5.01
CA HIS A 154 -6.37 9.37 -5.43
C HIS A 154 -5.48 8.58 -4.46
N ILE A 155 -5.40 8.98 -3.19
CA ILE A 155 -4.77 8.16 -2.16
C ILE A 155 -5.45 8.35 -0.82
N SER A 156 -5.69 7.24 -0.11
CA SER A 156 -6.02 7.24 1.31
C SER A 156 -5.55 5.92 1.93
N MET A 157 -4.55 6.01 2.78
CA MET A 157 -3.93 4.88 3.44
C MET A 157 -4.06 5.04 4.95
N ASN A 158 -4.69 4.06 5.60
CA ASN A 158 -4.99 4.07 7.01
C ASN A 158 -4.16 2.99 7.71
N PHE A 159 -3.50 3.35 8.79
CA PHE A 159 -2.62 2.47 9.55
C PHE A 159 -3.01 2.50 11.01
N THR A 160 -3.16 1.32 11.63
CA THR A 160 -3.50 1.19 13.05
C THR A 160 -2.57 0.18 13.71
N SER A 161 -1.88 0.61 14.77
CA SER A 161 -1.09 -0.24 15.65
C SER A 161 -1.79 -0.41 16.97
N ALA A 162 -1.74 -1.61 17.54
CA ALA A 162 -2.23 -1.92 18.88
C ALA A 162 -1.09 -2.36 19.82
N GLY A 163 0.12 -1.89 19.56
CA GLY A 163 1.32 -2.23 20.31
C GLY A 163 2.13 -3.33 19.61
N SER A 164 2.22 -4.52 20.20
CA SER A 164 3.01 -5.63 19.62
C SER A 164 2.32 -6.27 18.42
N GLY A 165 3.10 -6.70 17.45
CA GLY A 165 2.64 -7.38 16.24
C GLY A 165 2.39 -6.46 15.06
N PRO A 166 2.11 -7.04 13.88
CA PRO A 166 1.88 -6.26 12.66
C PRO A 166 0.67 -5.34 12.76
N PRO A 167 0.77 -4.07 12.34
CA PRO A 167 -0.36 -3.15 12.30
C PRO A 167 -1.36 -3.52 11.19
N SER A 168 -2.62 -3.12 11.36
CA SER A 168 -3.59 -3.09 10.26
C SER A 168 -3.28 -1.93 9.32
N VAL A 169 -3.43 -2.15 8.01
CA VAL A 169 -3.14 -1.16 6.96
C VAL A 169 -4.35 -0.88 6.06
N THR A 170 -5.53 -1.29 6.48
CA THR A 170 -6.78 -1.12 5.73
C THR A 170 -7.75 -0.16 6.42
N PRO A 171 -8.63 0.52 5.66
CA PRO A 171 -8.70 0.57 4.19
C PRO A 171 -7.47 1.22 3.55
N ALA A 172 -6.99 0.68 2.42
CA ALA A 172 -5.90 1.23 1.64
C ALA A 172 -6.36 1.50 0.21
N PHE A 173 -6.53 2.76 -0.14
CA PHE A 173 -6.99 3.21 -1.45
C PHE A 173 -5.86 3.86 -2.23
N MET A 174 -5.73 3.49 -3.50
CA MET A 174 -4.91 4.15 -4.51
C MET A 174 -5.67 4.29 -5.82
N GLY A 175 -5.57 5.46 -6.45
CA GLY A 175 -6.10 5.72 -7.78
C GLY A 175 -5.02 6.17 -8.75
N SER A 176 -5.34 6.14 -10.04
CA SER A 176 -4.45 6.59 -11.11
C SER A 176 -5.24 7.34 -12.18
N ASN A 177 -4.98 8.61 -12.30
CA ASN A 177 -5.54 9.44 -13.37
C ASN A 177 -4.43 10.35 -13.96
N PRO A 178 -4.06 10.14 -15.24
CA PRO A 178 -4.56 9.10 -16.12
C PRO A 178 -4.08 7.70 -15.74
N HIS A 179 -4.82 6.65 -16.13
CA HIS A 179 -4.35 5.26 -16.02
C HIS A 179 -3.13 5.02 -16.92
N VAL A 180 -3.22 5.48 -18.17
CA VAL A 180 -2.09 5.49 -19.13
C VAL A 180 -1.77 6.94 -19.46
N VAL A 181 -0.55 7.37 -19.16
CA VAL A 181 -0.07 8.70 -19.56
C VAL A 181 0.10 8.74 -21.07
N GLY A 182 -0.70 9.59 -21.76
CA GLY A 182 -0.75 9.63 -23.23
C GLY A 182 0.45 10.32 -23.87
N GLU A 183 1.01 11.37 -23.25
CA GLU A 183 1.99 12.26 -23.86
C GLU A 183 3.09 12.68 -22.86
N GLY A 184 4.14 13.30 -23.39
CA GLY A 184 5.24 13.87 -22.62
C GLY A 184 6.29 12.86 -22.16
N PRO A 185 7.17 13.25 -21.23
CA PRO A 185 8.30 12.40 -20.78
C PRO A 185 7.87 11.11 -20.08
N ASN A 186 6.64 11.05 -19.58
CA ASN A 186 6.06 9.90 -18.90
C ASN A 186 5.09 9.09 -19.80
N ALA A 187 5.04 9.34 -21.10
CA ALA A 187 4.15 8.65 -22.04
C ALA A 187 4.28 7.12 -21.90
N GLY A 188 3.15 6.43 -21.84
CA GLY A 188 3.07 4.98 -21.64
C GLY A 188 3.17 4.51 -20.18
N ARG A 189 3.42 5.40 -19.22
CA ARG A 189 3.44 5.02 -17.79
C ARG A 189 2.03 4.60 -17.36
N ARG A 190 1.96 3.46 -16.67
CA ARG A 190 0.80 2.92 -15.99
C ARG A 190 1.18 2.68 -14.53
N LEU A 191 0.65 3.48 -13.61
CA LEU A 191 1.06 3.39 -12.19
C LEU A 191 0.48 2.14 -11.51
N LEU A 192 -0.80 1.87 -11.76
CA LEU A 192 -1.54 0.70 -11.27
C LEU A 192 -1.79 -0.29 -12.42
N GLY A 193 -0.76 -0.52 -13.23
CA GLY A 193 -0.87 -1.39 -14.40
C GLY A 193 -0.78 -2.87 -14.06
N ALA A 194 -0.03 -3.24 -13.02
CA ALA A 194 0.13 -4.62 -12.60
C ALA A 194 -1.18 -5.19 -12.04
N GLU A 195 -1.94 -4.39 -11.29
CA GLU A 195 -3.26 -4.75 -10.76
C GLU A 195 -4.23 -5.16 -11.86
N GLU A 196 -4.25 -4.41 -12.98
CA GLU A 196 -5.07 -4.76 -14.15
C GLU A 196 -4.51 -5.98 -14.88
N ASP A 197 -3.19 -6.00 -15.16
CA ASP A 197 -2.59 -7.03 -15.99
C ASP A 197 -2.70 -8.41 -15.33
N LEU A 198 -2.43 -8.54 -14.04
CA LEU A 198 -2.57 -9.80 -13.30
C LEU A 198 -4.01 -10.31 -13.25
N ALA A 199 -5.00 -9.43 -13.05
CA ALA A 199 -6.40 -9.82 -13.07
C ALA A 199 -6.84 -10.28 -14.47
N ARG A 200 -6.35 -9.65 -15.54
CA ARG A 200 -6.60 -10.08 -16.92
C ARG A 200 -5.91 -11.39 -17.25
N ASP A 201 -4.71 -11.63 -16.73
CA ASP A 201 -4.02 -12.91 -16.87
C ASP A 201 -4.82 -14.05 -16.22
N LEU A 202 -5.40 -13.81 -15.03
CA LEU A 202 -6.35 -14.76 -14.43
C LEU A 202 -7.57 -14.99 -15.32
N MET A 203 -8.20 -13.92 -15.83
CA MET A 203 -9.36 -14.04 -16.73
C MET A 203 -9.04 -14.90 -17.97
N ALA A 204 -7.83 -14.78 -18.53
CA ALA A 204 -7.39 -15.54 -19.70
C ALA A 204 -7.20 -17.05 -19.43
N LEU A 205 -7.06 -17.46 -18.17
CA LEU A 205 -6.94 -18.86 -17.76
C LEU A 205 -8.32 -19.53 -17.53
N LEU A 206 -9.41 -18.74 -17.49
CA LEU A 206 -10.73 -19.26 -17.17
C LEU A 206 -11.37 -19.95 -18.38
N THR A 207 -12.06 -21.05 -18.12
CA THR A 207 -12.89 -21.72 -19.12
C THR A 207 -14.17 -20.92 -19.43
N ASP A 208 -14.83 -21.19 -20.57
CA ASP A 208 -16.08 -20.53 -20.93
C ASP A 208 -17.16 -20.66 -19.83
N ALA A 209 -17.23 -21.81 -19.16
CA ALA A 209 -18.17 -22.03 -18.06
C ALA A 209 -17.82 -21.18 -16.81
N GLN A 210 -16.55 -21.01 -16.53
CA GLN A 210 -16.09 -20.14 -15.43
C GLN A 210 -16.27 -18.66 -15.79
N LEU A 211 -16.06 -18.25 -17.05
CA LEU A 211 -16.32 -16.90 -17.53
C LEU A 211 -17.78 -16.48 -17.36
N GLN A 212 -18.74 -17.41 -17.59
CA GLN A 212 -20.17 -17.15 -17.34
C GLN A 212 -20.50 -16.93 -15.86
N ARG A 213 -19.66 -17.40 -14.94
CA ARG A 213 -19.84 -17.21 -13.51
C ARG A 213 -19.09 -16.00 -12.95
N VAL A 214 -17.88 -15.76 -13.43
CA VAL A 214 -17.04 -14.67 -12.96
C VAL A 214 -17.58 -13.32 -13.41
N ILE A 215 -18.19 -13.24 -14.62
CA ILE A 215 -18.79 -12.00 -15.11
C ILE A 215 -20.18 -11.86 -14.49
N ILE A 216 -20.24 -11.03 -13.45
CA ILE A 216 -21.47 -10.81 -12.67
C ILE A 216 -22.40 -9.78 -13.30
N GLU A 217 -21.86 -8.83 -14.07
CA GLU A 217 -22.62 -7.78 -14.73
C GLU A 217 -21.99 -7.41 -16.09
N ALA A 218 -22.85 -7.09 -17.08
CA ALA A 218 -22.41 -6.69 -18.42
C ALA A 218 -21.82 -5.25 -18.44
N GLU A 219 -22.24 -4.41 -17.51
CA GLU A 219 -21.75 -3.05 -17.34
C GLU A 219 -21.03 -2.94 -15.99
N ALA A 220 -19.83 -2.36 -16.00
CA ALA A 220 -19.10 -2.11 -14.76
C ALA A 220 -19.79 -1.01 -13.93
N PRO A 221 -19.72 -1.06 -12.59
CA PRO A 221 -20.15 0.04 -11.73
C PRO A 221 -19.36 1.30 -12.07
N ARG A 222 -19.87 2.48 -11.68
CA ARG A 222 -19.22 3.75 -12.01
C ARG A 222 -17.98 4.06 -11.19
N ASP A 223 -17.78 3.33 -10.12
CA ASP A 223 -16.69 3.48 -9.15
C ASP A 223 -16.58 2.18 -8.33
N ILE A 224 -15.58 2.08 -7.44
CA ILE A 224 -15.51 1.02 -6.43
C ILE A 224 -16.81 0.98 -5.63
N VAL A 225 -17.36 -0.20 -5.43
CA VAL A 225 -18.71 -0.39 -4.85
C VAL A 225 -18.77 0.02 -3.39
N THR A 226 -17.71 -0.25 -2.62
CA THR A 226 -17.66 0.12 -1.20
C THR A 226 -17.37 1.60 -0.96
N GLY A 227 -16.96 2.35 -1.98
CA GLY A 227 -16.68 3.79 -1.87
C GLY A 227 -15.74 4.10 -0.70
N ASN A 228 -16.08 5.14 0.07
CA ASN A 228 -15.39 5.51 1.31
C ASN A 228 -16.19 5.15 2.58
N ALA A 229 -17.05 4.14 2.50
CA ALA A 229 -17.80 3.67 3.67
C ALA A 229 -16.87 3.17 4.77
N ARG A 230 -17.23 3.43 6.03
CA ARG A 230 -16.47 2.93 7.19
C ARG A 230 -16.50 1.41 7.25
N ILE A 231 -17.65 0.81 6.99
CA ILE A 231 -17.88 -0.64 7.06
C ILE A 231 -18.16 -1.16 5.66
N VAL A 232 -17.64 -2.33 5.33
CA VAL A 232 -17.98 -3.04 4.09
C VAL A 232 -19.39 -3.63 4.25
N GLU A 233 -20.31 -3.19 3.39
CA GLU A 233 -21.69 -3.68 3.33
C GLU A 233 -21.90 -4.47 2.02
N LEU A 234 -21.18 -5.58 1.88
CA LEU A 234 -21.32 -6.54 0.79
C LEU A 234 -21.68 -7.90 1.40
N ASP A 235 -22.97 -8.20 1.44
CA ASP A 235 -23.50 -9.37 2.16
C ASP A 235 -23.25 -10.69 1.42
N GLU A 236 -23.03 -10.66 0.11
CA GLU A 236 -22.88 -11.86 -0.72
C GLU A 236 -21.50 -11.92 -1.40
N PHE A 237 -20.93 -13.12 -1.43
CA PHE A 237 -19.72 -13.41 -2.21
C PHE A 237 -20.12 -13.78 -3.64
N GLU A 238 -20.07 -12.83 -4.56
CA GLU A 238 -20.41 -13.04 -5.97
C GLU A 238 -19.20 -13.45 -6.80
N GLY A 239 -19.48 -14.08 -7.94
CA GLY A 239 -18.48 -14.47 -8.92
C GLY A 239 -18.07 -15.93 -8.83
N LEU A 240 -16.84 -16.23 -9.24
CA LEU A 240 -16.28 -17.59 -9.27
C LEU A 240 -15.60 -17.90 -7.94
N PRO A 241 -16.07 -18.89 -7.14
CA PRO A 241 -15.40 -19.29 -5.93
C PRO A 241 -14.06 -19.98 -6.24
N VAL A 242 -13.05 -19.72 -5.42
CA VAL A 242 -11.71 -20.30 -5.56
C VAL A 242 -11.74 -21.84 -5.45
N SER A 243 -12.71 -22.39 -4.73
CA SER A 243 -12.93 -23.85 -4.68
C SER A 243 -13.18 -24.50 -6.05
N GLU A 244 -13.64 -23.75 -7.05
CA GLU A 244 -13.88 -24.22 -8.43
C GLU A 244 -12.73 -23.88 -9.39
N MET A 245 -11.63 -23.30 -8.92
CA MET A 245 -10.44 -23.00 -9.68
C MET A 245 -9.44 -24.18 -9.64
N ASN A 246 -8.72 -24.39 -10.73
CA ASN A 246 -7.56 -25.28 -10.74
C ASN A 246 -6.33 -24.61 -10.10
N ASP A 247 -5.22 -25.33 -9.94
CA ASP A 247 -4.03 -24.81 -9.24
C ASP A 247 -3.39 -23.62 -9.98
N GLU A 248 -3.38 -23.60 -11.32
CA GLU A 248 -2.84 -22.49 -12.11
C GLU A 248 -3.68 -21.21 -11.94
N GLN A 249 -5.01 -21.35 -11.95
CA GLN A 249 -5.94 -20.25 -11.72
C GLN A 249 -5.86 -19.70 -10.29
N ARG A 250 -5.71 -20.60 -9.29
CA ARG A 250 -5.49 -20.20 -7.89
C ARG A 250 -4.20 -19.42 -7.72
N GLN A 251 -3.13 -19.89 -8.35
CA GLN A 251 -1.84 -19.20 -8.32
C GLN A 251 -1.95 -17.81 -8.97
N ALA A 252 -2.63 -17.68 -10.11
CA ALA A 252 -2.85 -16.39 -10.76
C ALA A 252 -3.66 -15.44 -9.86
N LEU A 253 -4.70 -15.92 -9.16
CA LEU A 253 -5.44 -15.12 -8.18
C LEU A 253 -4.55 -14.66 -7.03
N MET A 254 -3.70 -15.56 -6.51
CA MET A 254 -2.78 -15.20 -5.43
C MET A 254 -1.80 -14.11 -5.85
N HIS A 255 -1.31 -14.12 -7.10
CA HIS A 255 -0.47 -13.03 -7.61
C HIS A 255 -1.20 -11.67 -7.63
N VAL A 256 -2.52 -11.66 -7.92
CA VAL A 256 -3.31 -10.42 -7.80
C VAL A 256 -3.34 -9.95 -6.35
N ILE A 257 -3.63 -10.83 -5.39
CA ILE A 257 -3.67 -10.49 -3.96
C ILE A 257 -2.30 -9.98 -3.49
N GLU A 258 -1.23 -10.69 -3.82
CA GLU A 258 0.15 -10.32 -3.48
C GLU A 258 0.53 -8.93 -3.99
N GLU A 259 0.05 -8.51 -5.17
CA GLU A 259 0.31 -7.18 -5.74
C GLU A 259 -0.22 -6.06 -4.81
N TYR A 260 -1.33 -6.30 -4.12
CA TYR A 260 -1.88 -5.35 -3.12
C TYR A 260 -1.15 -5.43 -1.79
N LEU A 261 -0.96 -6.62 -1.25
CA LEU A 261 -0.34 -6.83 0.05
C LEU A 261 1.12 -6.33 0.06
N ASN A 262 1.85 -6.57 -1.03
CA ASN A 262 3.25 -6.14 -1.20
C ASN A 262 3.45 -4.62 -1.27
N ASN A 263 2.39 -3.82 -1.24
CA ASN A 263 2.50 -2.38 -1.00
C ASN A 263 2.89 -2.07 0.46
N ALA A 264 2.60 -2.96 1.40
CA ALA A 264 3.07 -2.88 2.78
C ALA A 264 4.46 -3.52 2.95
N VAL A 265 5.16 -3.23 4.04
CA VAL A 265 6.41 -3.92 4.40
C VAL A 265 6.15 -5.39 4.67
N ALA A 266 7.18 -6.23 4.52
CA ALA A 266 7.03 -7.69 4.45
C ALA A 266 6.31 -8.30 5.67
N ASP A 267 6.62 -7.89 6.88
CA ASP A 267 5.99 -8.44 8.09
C ASP A 267 4.48 -8.12 8.18
N ILE A 268 4.04 -7.02 7.61
CA ILE A 268 2.61 -6.69 7.46
C ILE A 268 1.98 -7.55 6.35
N ALA A 269 2.61 -7.59 5.18
CA ALA A 269 2.11 -8.35 4.04
C ALA A 269 1.98 -9.85 4.36
N ASP A 270 2.98 -10.42 5.05
CA ASP A 270 2.98 -11.81 5.49
C ASP A 270 1.84 -12.08 6.49
N ALA A 271 1.63 -11.19 7.47
CA ALA A 271 0.57 -11.34 8.45
C ALA A 271 -0.84 -11.26 7.81
N GLU A 272 -1.03 -10.37 6.85
CA GLU A 272 -2.32 -10.29 6.13
C GLU A 272 -2.52 -11.52 5.24
N MET A 273 -1.48 -12.04 4.61
CA MET A 273 -1.56 -13.29 3.86
C MET A 273 -1.90 -14.47 4.78
N ASP A 274 -1.29 -14.56 5.96
CA ASP A 274 -1.62 -15.58 6.95
C ASP A 274 -3.10 -15.51 7.38
N ARG A 275 -3.64 -14.30 7.60
CA ARG A 275 -5.07 -14.09 7.90
C ARG A 275 -5.99 -14.61 6.79
N ILE A 276 -5.62 -14.37 5.53
CA ILE A 276 -6.36 -14.87 4.36
C ILE A 276 -6.30 -16.40 4.31
N HIS A 277 -5.15 -17.00 4.58
CA HIS A 277 -4.99 -18.46 4.65
C HIS A 277 -5.79 -19.08 5.80
N GLU A 278 -5.76 -18.48 6.99
CA GLU A 278 -6.52 -18.92 8.16
C GLU A 278 -8.03 -18.85 7.94
N ALA A 279 -8.51 -17.84 7.21
CA ALA A 279 -9.92 -17.71 6.83
C ALA A 279 -10.37 -18.73 5.76
N GLY A 280 -9.41 -19.39 5.10
CA GLY A 280 -9.62 -20.41 4.06
C GLY A 280 -9.67 -19.81 2.66
N LEU A 281 -8.70 -20.15 1.82
CA LEU A 281 -8.63 -19.69 0.43
C LEU A 281 -9.87 -20.10 -0.39
N GLU A 282 -10.48 -21.22 -0.07
CA GLU A 282 -11.69 -21.74 -0.70
C GLU A 282 -12.92 -20.82 -0.50
N ASN A 283 -12.87 -19.93 0.48
CA ASN A 283 -13.92 -18.94 0.76
C ASN A 283 -13.78 -17.65 -0.07
N LEU A 284 -12.68 -17.52 -0.84
CA LEU A 284 -12.49 -16.38 -1.72
C LEU A 284 -13.32 -16.54 -3.00
N HIS A 285 -13.79 -15.40 -3.51
CA HIS A 285 -14.50 -15.29 -4.78
C HIS A 285 -13.84 -14.22 -5.65
N PHE A 286 -13.76 -14.49 -6.94
CA PHE A 286 -13.32 -13.54 -7.95
C PHE A 286 -14.49 -13.15 -8.83
N ALA A 287 -14.76 -11.85 -8.97
CA ALA A 287 -15.83 -11.33 -9.80
C ALA A 287 -15.30 -10.27 -10.76
N TRP A 288 -15.93 -10.20 -11.93
CA TRP A 288 -15.66 -9.24 -12.99
C TRP A 288 -16.97 -8.60 -13.45
N ALA A 289 -16.93 -7.31 -13.80
CA ALA A 289 -18.04 -6.61 -14.44
C ALA A 289 -17.52 -5.73 -15.59
N GLY A 290 -18.35 -5.53 -16.62
CA GLY A 290 -17.98 -4.76 -17.79
C GLY A 290 -17.20 -5.55 -18.84
N SER A 291 -16.46 -4.83 -19.68
CA SER A 291 -15.76 -5.41 -20.81
C SER A 291 -14.52 -6.20 -20.40
N THR A 292 -14.25 -7.30 -21.11
CA THR A 292 -12.99 -8.06 -21.01
C THR A 292 -11.91 -7.51 -21.95
N GLU A 293 -12.26 -6.57 -22.84
CA GLU A 293 -11.31 -5.97 -23.77
C GLU A 293 -10.48 -4.87 -23.08
N ARG A 294 -9.18 -4.82 -23.41
CA ARG A 294 -8.26 -3.83 -22.85
C ARG A 294 -8.61 -2.42 -23.39
N GLY A 295 -8.61 -1.44 -22.49
CA GLY A 295 -8.97 -0.06 -22.82
C GLY A 295 -10.48 0.23 -22.82
N GLU A 296 -11.28 -0.72 -22.39
CA GLU A 296 -12.71 -0.56 -22.16
C GLU A 296 -13.05 -0.63 -20.68
N GLY A 297 -14.20 -0.06 -20.31
CA GLY A 297 -14.66 0.04 -18.92
C GLY A 297 -14.84 -1.32 -18.26
N HIS A 298 -14.19 -1.52 -17.13
CA HIS A 298 -14.25 -2.77 -16.36
C HIS A 298 -14.06 -2.53 -14.87
N TYR A 299 -14.49 -3.53 -14.11
CA TYR A 299 -14.35 -3.64 -12.68
C TYR A 299 -14.04 -5.09 -12.32
N TYR A 300 -13.20 -5.30 -11.32
CA TYR A 300 -13.09 -6.60 -10.68
C TYR A 300 -13.05 -6.48 -9.16
N ARG A 301 -13.40 -7.58 -8.49
CA ARG A 301 -13.16 -7.72 -7.05
C ARG A 301 -12.74 -9.13 -6.68
N ILE A 302 -11.93 -9.19 -5.62
CA ILE A 302 -11.64 -10.40 -4.87
C ILE A 302 -12.28 -10.21 -3.51
N HIS A 303 -13.17 -11.11 -3.11
CA HIS A 303 -13.93 -10.97 -1.87
C HIS A 303 -13.89 -12.26 -1.05
N GLY A 304 -13.54 -12.12 0.22
CA GLY A 304 -13.50 -13.17 1.23
C GLY A 304 -13.71 -12.63 2.62
N PRO A 305 -13.65 -13.48 3.66
CA PRO A 305 -13.96 -13.07 5.03
C PRO A 305 -13.04 -11.99 5.60
N THR A 306 -11.76 -11.97 5.19
CA THR A 306 -10.71 -11.06 5.70
C THR A 306 -10.05 -10.22 4.62
N VAL A 307 -10.52 -10.30 3.38
CA VAL A 307 -9.99 -9.53 2.26
C VAL A 307 -11.09 -9.12 1.30
N LEU A 308 -11.08 -7.85 0.94
CA LEU A 308 -11.82 -7.31 -0.19
C LEU A 308 -10.88 -6.42 -1.00
N ILE A 309 -10.69 -6.76 -2.25
CA ILE A 309 -9.97 -5.94 -3.23
C ILE A 309 -10.97 -5.53 -4.30
N GLU A 310 -11.03 -4.24 -4.59
CA GLU A 310 -11.80 -3.70 -5.71
C GLU A 310 -10.88 -2.91 -6.63
N TYR A 311 -11.10 -3.03 -7.93
CA TYR A 311 -10.45 -2.26 -8.98
C TYR A 311 -11.50 -1.82 -10.00
N ASP A 312 -11.55 -0.54 -10.26
CA ASP A 312 -12.45 0.08 -11.22
C ASP A 312 -11.66 0.91 -12.23
N ASN A 313 -11.99 0.79 -13.51
CA ASN A 313 -11.43 1.60 -14.59
C ASN A 313 -12.51 1.93 -15.62
N VAL A 314 -13.48 2.76 -15.27
CA VAL A 314 -14.58 3.15 -16.17
C VAL A 314 -14.56 4.63 -16.51
N GLN A 315 -14.07 5.47 -15.61
CA GLN A 315 -14.07 6.91 -15.78
C GLN A 315 -13.04 7.34 -16.83
N GLY A 316 -13.25 8.55 -17.42
CA GLY A 316 -12.31 9.08 -18.40
C GLY A 316 -12.12 8.24 -19.67
N GLY A 317 -13.12 7.40 -20.06
CA GLY A 317 -13.00 6.45 -21.17
C GLY A 317 -12.06 5.30 -20.86
N ALA A 318 -12.19 4.71 -19.68
CA ALA A 318 -11.32 3.65 -19.14
C ALA A 318 -9.85 4.08 -19.00
N ASN A 319 -9.64 5.36 -18.61
CA ASN A 319 -8.30 5.89 -18.34
C ASN A 319 -8.20 6.57 -16.98
N HIS A 320 -8.99 6.10 -16.01
CA HIS A 320 -9.04 6.64 -14.64
C HIS A 320 -9.39 5.50 -13.67
N VAL A 321 -8.40 5.07 -12.91
CA VAL A 321 -8.48 3.90 -12.02
C VAL A 321 -8.76 4.33 -10.60
N HIS A 322 -9.69 3.63 -9.96
CA HIS A 322 -9.85 3.57 -8.52
C HIS A 322 -9.63 2.14 -8.04
N SER A 323 -8.84 1.96 -7.01
CA SER A 323 -8.56 0.65 -6.43
C SER A 323 -8.45 0.73 -4.92
N VAL A 324 -9.02 -0.26 -4.23
CA VAL A 324 -9.00 -0.33 -2.77
C VAL A 324 -8.74 -1.76 -2.29
N TRP A 325 -7.94 -1.85 -1.24
CA TRP A 325 -7.79 -3.05 -0.44
C TRP A 325 -8.39 -2.79 0.94
N ARG A 326 -9.26 -3.71 1.37
CA ARG A 326 -9.96 -3.68 2.66
C ARG A 326 -9.87 -5.03 3.36
N ASP A 327 -9.97 -5.01 4.67
CA ASP A 327 -10.28 -6.19 5.48
C ASP A 327 -11.65 -5.99 6.14
N PRO A 328 -12.71 -6.67 5.64
CA PRO A 328 -14.07 -6.50 6.19
C PRO A 328 -14.17 -6.76 7.70
N SER A 329 -13.24 -7.55 8.26
CA SER A 329 -13.22 -7.88 9.69
C SER A 329 -12.33 -6.94 10.52
N ASN A 330 -11.40 -6.20 9.88
CA ASN A 330 -10.34 -5.47 10.58
C ASN A 330 -9.98 -4.10 9.96
N ASP A 331 -10.83 -3.54 9.11
CA ASP A 331 -10.65 -2.17 8.63
C ASP A 331 -10.47 -1.20 9.81
N PHE A 332 -9.55 -0.26 9.67
CA PHE A 332 -9.13 0.64 10.76
C PHE A 332 -8.60 -0.09 12.01
N GLY A 333 -8.24 -1.37 11.89
CA GLY A 333 -7.77 -2.16 13.02
C GLY A 333 -8.85 -2.50 14.06
N ASP A 334 -10.13 -2.56 13.67
CA ASP A 334 -11.23 -2.76 14.61
C ASP A 334 -11.10 -4.09 15.40
N ASP A 335 -10.75 -5.21 14.72
CA ASP A 335 -10.49 -6.49 15.39
C ASP A 335 -9.17 -6.48 16.18
N LEU A 336 -8.13 -5.85 15.63
CA LEU A 336 -6.83 -5.69 16.28
C LEU A 336 -6.97 -4.93 17.61
N LEU A 337 -7.71 -3.82 17.61
CA LEU A 337 -7.97 -2.99 18.80
C LEU A 337 -8.85 -3.73 19.82
N ARG A 338 -9.87 -4.42 19.34
CA ARG A 338 -10.75 -5.23 20.23
C ARG A 338 -9.92 -6.26 20.99
N ARG A 339 -9.08 -7.04 20.32
CA ARG A 339 -8.19 -8.03 20.95
C ARG A 339 -7.23 -7.40 21.94
N HIS A 340 -6.61 -6.26 21.58
CA HIS A 340 -5.71 -5.53 22.47
C HIS A 340 -6.38 -5.11 23.78
N TYR A 341 -7.61 -4.61 23.75
CA TYR A 341 -8.33 -4.19 24.95
C TYR A 341 -8.82 -5.39 25.78
N GLU A 342 -9.26 -6.49 25.15
CA GLU A 342 -9.63 -7.73 25.85
C GLU A 342 -8.42 -8.32 26.60
N GLU A 343 -7.24 -8.35 26.03
CA GLU A 343 -6.02 -8.80 26.68
C GLU A 343 -5.61 -7.90 27.86
N ALA A 344 -5.76 -6.58 27.71
CA ALA A 344 -5.44 -5.62 28.77
C ALA A 344 -6.39 -5.71 29.99
N GLU A 345 -7.65 -6.16 29.81
CA GLU A 345 -8.62 -6.37 30.90
C GLU A 345 -8.34 -7.66 31.71
N HIS A 346 -7.54 -8.59 31.15
CA HIS A 346 -7.21 -9.86 31.80
C HIS A 346 -5.88 -9.84 32.57
N HIS A 347 -5.15 -8.72 32.55
CA HIS A 347 -3.90 -8.48 33.26
C HIS A 347 -4.05 -7.41 34.33
#